data_ce59f8b53b99334159d3596b394d6e13
#
_entry.id   ce59f8b53b99334159d3596b394d6e13
#
_cell.length_a   1.000
_cell.length_b   1.000
_cell.length_c   1.000
_cell.angle_alpha   90.00
_cell.angle_beta   90.00
_cell.angle_gamma   90.00
#
_symmetry.space_group_name_H-M   'P 1'
#
loop_
_entity.id
_entity.type
_entity.pdbx_description
1 polymer ?
#
loop_
_entity_poly.entity_id
_entity_poly.type
_entity_poly.pdbx_seq_one_letter_code
_entity_poly.pdbx_strand_id
1 'polypeptide(L)'
;MNKTSRRPFSIVKAVLLAGLTAVAVSAPALAAPLKSDSVVKATAAAEKPDADGKQVVTLTLTIDKGWHLYANPVGSEDFASVQTVVKVKAKGALDNVKVAYPAGKEVKDATLGAYKVYEDKATITITANRAKGDDSPLELTVKVQACNEKTCLLPSEVKLTAAP
;
A
#
# COMPACT_ATOMS: atom_id res chain seq x y z
N MET A 1 35.58 -16.36 -94.99
CA MET A 1 35.78 -15.44 -93.88
C MET A 1 34.44 -15.27 -93.19
N ASN A 2 34.18 -16.06 -92.15
CA ASN A 2 32.88 -16.09 -91.52
C ASN A 2 33.08 -15.92 -90.04
N LYS A 3 32.63 -14.78 -89.51
CA LYS A 3 32.82 -14.37 -88.18
C LYS A 3 31.54 -14.70 -87.37
N THR A 4 31.58 -15.79 -86.61
CA THR A 4 30.46 -16.21 -85.73
C THR A 4 30.50 -15.42 -84.42
N SER A 5 29.50 -14.61 -84.28
CA SER A 5 29.25 -13.86 -83.01
C SER A 5 28.55 -14.77 -82.02
N ARG A 6 29.22 -15.07 -80.91
CA ARG A 6 28.59 -15.76 -79.76
C ARG A 6 28.04 -14.71 -78.76
N ARG A 7 26.77 -14.76 -78.53
CA ARG A 7 26.13 -13.96 -77.49
C ARG A 7 26.30 -14.63 -76.11
N PRO A 8 26.64 -13.91 -75.09
CA PRO A 8 26.68 -14.47 -73.71
C PRO A 8 25.29 -14.58 -73.10
N PHE A 9 25.06 -15.77 -72.55
CA PHE A 9 23.86 -16.13 -71.79
C PHE A 9 23.89 -15.42 -70.46
N SER A 10 22.94 -14.48 -70.20
CA SER A 10 22.81 -13.77 -68.93
C SER A 10 22.02 -14.63 -67.94
N ILE A 11 22.69 -15.13 -66.90
CA ILE A 11 22.07 -15.87 -65.79
C ILE A 11 21.48 -14.86 -64.87
N VAL A 12 20.14 -14.73 -64.86
CA VAL A 12 19.41 -13.96 -63.92
C VAL A 12 19.34 -14.77 -62.58
N LYS A 13 20.13 -14.38 -61.63
CA LYS A 13 20.02 -14.91 -60.27
C LYS A 13 18.76 -14.33 -59.60
N ALA A 14 17.72 -15.14 -59.47
CA ALA A 14 16.58 -14.81 -58.65
C ALA A 14 16.99 -14.92 -57.17
N VAL A 15 17.06 -13.78 -56.48
CA VAL A 15 17.24 -13.72 -55.01
C VAL A 15 15.87 -13.84 -54.38
N LEU A 16 15.57 -15.00 -53.78
CA LEU A 16 14.42 -15.23 -52.94
C LEU A 16 14.71 -14.58 -51.57
N LEU A 17 14.12 -13.41 -51.32
CA LEU A 17 14.03 -12.83 -49.96
C LEU A 17 12.96 -13.61 -49.15
N ALA A 18 13.39 -14.51 -48.30
CA ALA A 18 12.53 -15.12 -47.30
C ALA A 18 12.28 -14.07 -46.18
N GLY A 19 11.10 -13.44 -46.20
CA GLY A 19 10.67 -12.54 -45.14
C GLY A 19 10.35 -13.32 -43.85
N LEU A 20 11.22 -13.20 -42.85
CA LEU A 20 10.99 -13.71 -41.49
C LEU A 20 10.02 -12.77 -40.80
N THR A 21 8.70 -13.08 -40.75
CA THR A 21 7.72 -12.36 -39.95
C THR A 21 7.87 -12.81 -38.50
N ALA A 22 8.50 -11.97 -37.68
CA ALA A 22 8.54 -12.16 -36.22
C ALA A 22 7.15 -11.92 -35.64
N VAL A 23 6.46 -12.99 -35.24
CA VAL A 23 5.22 -12.90 -34.44
C VAL A 23 5.63 -12.53 -33.04
N ALA A 24 5.39 -11.27 -32.65
CA ALA A 24 5.53 -10.82 -31.28
C ALA A 24 4.43 -11.47 -30.42
N VAL A 25 4.78 -12.50 -29.66
CA VAL A 25 3.90 -13.09 -28.63
C VAL A 25 3.88 -12.13 -27.43
N SER A 26 2.82 -11.33 -27.32
CA SER A 26 2.56 -10.53 -26.13
C SER A 26 2.16 -11.45 -24.98
N ALA A 27 3.06 -11.66 -24.02
CA ALA A 27 2.73 -12.36 -22.78
C ALA A 27 1.72 -11.53 -21.99
N PRO A 28 0.62 -12.12 -21.46
CA PRO A 28 -0.29 -11.41 -20.58
C PRO A 28 0.48 -10.98 -19.33
N ALA A 29 0.50 -9.67 -19.05
CA ALA A 29 1.02 -9.16 -17.80
C ALA A 29 0.10 -9.64 -16.68
N LEU A 30 0.59 -10.53 -15.82
CA LEU A 30 -0.10 -10.93 -14.59
C LEU A 30 -0.22 -9.67 -13.72
N ALA A 31 -1.45 -9.15 -13.57
CA ALA A 31 -1.72 -8.03 -12.68
C ALA A 31 -1.32 -8.45 -11.25
N ALA A 32 -0.51 -7.62 -10.59
CA ALA A 32 -0.16 -7.85 -9.19
C ALA A 32 -1.44 -7.83 -8.33
N PRO A 33 -1.53 -8.69 -7.31
CA PRO A 33 -2.71 -8.72 -6.46
C PRO A 33 -2.89 -7.37 -5.75
N LEU A 34 -4.12 -6.90 -5.69
CA LEU A 34 -4.46 -5.64 -5.03
C LEU A 34 -4.16 -5.74 -3.53
N LYS A 35 -3.54 -4.70 -2.98
CA LYS A 35 -3.22 -4.56 -1.57
C LYS A 35 -4.12 -3.54 -0.91
N SER A 36 -4.22 -3.58 0.41
CA SER A 36 -5.09 -2.71 1.20
C SER A 36 -4.75 -1.22 1.07
N ASP A 37 -3.50 -0.87 0.79
CA ASP A 37 -3.07 0.52 0.54
C ASP A 37 -3.62 1.11 -0.78
N SER A 38 -4.20 0.30 -1.66
CA SER A 38 -4.88 0.79 -2.86
C SER A 38 -6.24 1.46 -2.56
N VAL A 39 -6.85 1.16 -1.42
CA VAL A 39 -8.17 1.68 -1.00
C VAL A 39 -8.14 2.43 0.34
N VAL A 40 -6.92 2.68 0.86
CA VAL A 40 -6.72 3.39 2.14
C VAL A 40 -5.67 4.47 1.96
N LYS A 41 -6.05 5.70 2.25
CA LYS A 41 -5.13 6.84 2.29
C LYS A 41 -4.84 7.21 3.74
N ALA A 42 -3.58 7.27 4.13
CA ALA A 42 -3.15 7.71 5.45
C ALA A 42 -2.49 9.09 5.38
N THR A 43 -2.81 9.95 6.32
CA THR A 43 -2.17 11.25 6.53
C THR A 43 -1.87 11.44 8.01
N ALA A 44 -0.76 12.10 8.34
CA ALA A 44 -0.39 12.39 9.70
C ALA A 44 -0.03 13.88 9.85
N ALA A 45 -0.46 14.47 10.96
CA ALA A 45 -0.10 15.80 11.40
C ALA A 45 0.48 15.71 12.81
N ALA A 46 1.71 16.20 13.01
CA ALA A 46 2.36 16.24 14.31
C ALA A 46 2.37 17.67 14.85
N GLU A 47 2.04 17.80 16.12
CA GLU A 47 2.26 19.04 16.86
C GLU A 47 3.75 19.15 17.27
N LYS A 48 4.20 20.35 17.56
CA LYS A 48 5.53 20.53 18.16
C LYS A 48 5.54 19.92 19.57
N PRO A 49 6.63 19.27 19.99
CA PRO A 49 6.77 18.85 21.37
C PRO A 49 6.62 20.06 22.31
N ASP A 50 5.92 19.86 23.43
CA ASP A 50 5.83 20.87 24.48
C ASP A 50 7.13 20.99 25.28
N ALA A 51 7.13 21.87 26.32
CA ALA A 51 8.29 22.11 27.16
C ALA A 51 8.80 20.86 27.90
N ASP A 52 7.91 19.91 28.13
CA ASP A 52 8.18 18.63 28.82
C ASP A 52 8.53 17.49 27.82
N GLY A 53 8.59 17.81 26.53
CA GLY A 53 8.87 16.85 25.45
C GLY A 53 7.68 16.01 25.01
N LYS A 54 6.47 16.27 25.54
CA LYS A 54 5.27 15.56 25.09
C LYS A 54 4.85 16.04 23.70
N GLN A 55 4.67 15.10 22.80
CA GLN A 55 4.21 15.35 21.43
C GLN A 55 2.90 14.61 21.14
N VAL A 56 2.03 15.27 20.39
CA VAL A 56 0.78 14.69 19.88
C VAL A 56 0.86 14.58 18.36
N VAL A 57 0.45 13.43 17.84
CA VAL A 57 0.31 13.20 16.42
C VAL A 57 -1.10 12.70 16.12
N THR A 58 -1.74 13.34 15.16
CA THR A 58 -3.05 12.92 14.64
C THR A 58 -2.84 12.18 13.32
N LEU A 59 -3.13 10.88 13.32
CA LEU A 59 -3.13 10.03 12.13
C LEU A 59 -4.57 9.88 11.63
N THR A 60 -4.80 10.20 10.36
CA THR A 60 -6.11 10.02 9.72
C THR A 60 -6.01 8.97 8.64
N LEU A 61 -6.85 7.94 8.72
CA LEU A 61 -7.07 6.96 7.68
C LEU A 61 -8.37 7.30 6.95
N THR A 62 -8.29 7.50 5.65
CA THR A 62 -9.45 7.66 4.77
C THR A 62 -9.61 6.37 3.99
N ILE A 63 -10.78 5.77 4.07
CA ILE A 63 -11.10 4.44 3.54
C ILE A 63 -12.09 4.64 2.39
N ASP A 64 -11.81 4.03 1.24
CA ASP A 64 -12.67 4.14 0.08
C ASP A 64 -14.06 3.53 0.35
N LYS A 65 -15.08 4.12 -0.24
CA LYS A 65 -16.48 3.69 -0.06
C LYS A 65 -16.65 2.21 -0.37
N GLY A 66 -17.35 1.51 0.51
CA GLY A 66 -17.62 0.07 0.39
C GLY A 66 -16.49 -0.82 0.93
N TRP A 67 -15.41 -0.22 1.45
CA TRP A 67 -14.35 -0.92 2.17
C TRP A 67 -14.39 -0.60 3.65
N HIS A 68 -13.88 -1.52 4.46
CA HIS A 68 -13.69 -1.33 5.89
C HIS A 68 -12.32 -1.89 6.33
N LEU A 69 -11.81 -1.39 7.44
CA LEU A 69 -10.65 -1.92 8.14
C LEU A 69 -11.09 -2.53 9.46
N TYR A 70 -10.42 -3.57 9.92
CA TYR A 70 -10.64 -4.08 11.27
C TYR A 70 -10.15 -3.07 12.30
N ALA A 71 -11.04 -2.70 13.25
CA ALA A 71 -10.74 -1.72 14.30
C ALA A 71 -9.71 -2.26 15.30
N ASN A 72 -9.22 -1.38 16.16
CA ASN A 72 -8.38 -1.77 17.29
C ASN A 72 -8.91 -1.10 18.57
N PRO A 73 -9.40 -1.86 19.58
CA PRO A 73 -9.51 -3.33 19.52
C PRO A 73 -10.63 -3.79 18.58
N VAL A 74 -10.41 -4.92 17.91
CA VAL A 74 -11.39 -5.49 16.97
C VAL A 74 -12.58 -6.17 17.68
N GLY A 75 -12.41 -6.53 18.93
CA GLY A 75 -13.48 -7.13 19.74
C GLY A 75 -13.67 -8.64 19.54
N SER A 76 -12.89 -9.28 18.70
CA SER A 76 -12.85 -10.73 18.48
C SER A 76 -11.41 -11.19 18.37
N GLU A 77 -11.05 -12.30 19.02
CA GLU A 77 -9.70 -12.86 18.96
C GLU A 77 -9.37 -13.42 17.57
N ASP A 78 -10.35 -13.94 16.85
CA ASP A 78 -10.19 -14.48 15.50
C ASP A 78 -9.67 -13.43 14.51
N PHE A 79 -9.98 -12.16 14.75
CA PHE A 79 -9.56 -11.02 13.92
C PHE A 79 -8.39 -10.21 14.50
N ALA A 80 -7.81 -10.63 15.64
CA ALA A 80 -6.71 -9.90 16.29
C ALA A 80 -5.48 -9.74 15.37
N SER A 81 -5.20 -10.71 14.52
CA SER A 81 -4.06 -10.68 13.59
C SER A 81 -4.20 -9.67 12.45
N VAL A 82 -5.43 -9.27 12.12
CA VAL A 82 -5.77 -8.39 11.00
C VAL A 82 -6.24 -6.99 11.43
N GLN A 83 -6.33 -6.74 12.74
CA GLN A 83 -6.69 -5.42 13.27
C GLN A 83 -5.69 -4.34 12.83
N THR A 84 -6.16 -3.12 12.75
CA THR A 84 -5.34 -1.94 12.43
C THR A 84 -4.32 -1.70 13.54
N VAL A 85 -3.02 -1.65 13.19
CA VAL A 85 -1.94 -1.44 14.16
C VAL A 85 -1.04 -0.31 13.71
N VAL A 86 -0.77 0.63 14.62
CA VAL A 86 0.18 1.73 14.39
C VAL A 86 1.44 1.48 15.20
N LYS A 87 2.59 1.55 14.51
CA LYS A 87 3.92 1.56 15.12
C LYS A 87 4.54 2.94 14.91
N VAL A 88 5.24 3.43 15.90
CA VAL A 88 5.90 4.74 15.89
C VAL A 88 7.37 4.56 16.16
N LYS A 89 8.21 5.27 15.42
CA LYS A 89 9.66 5.34 15.64
C LYS A 89 10.12 6.79 15.56
N ALA A 90 11.16 7.11 16.29
CA ALA A 90 11.90 8.35 16.20
C ALA A 90 13.38 8.08 15.96
N LYS A 91 14.13 9.10 15.56
CA LYS A 91 15.59 9.04 15.45
C LYS A 91 16.25 8.97 16.83
N GLY A 92 15.66 9.71 17.81
CA GLY A 92 16.08 9.73 19.19
C GLY A 92 15.24 8.82 20.09
N ALA A 93 15.43 8.93 21.40
CA ALA A 93 14.64 8.22 22.39
C ALA A 93 13.16 8.64 22.34
N LEU A 94 12.30 7.67 22.47
CA LEU A 94 10.86 7.85 22.46
C LEU A 94 10.26 7.04 23.61
N ASP A 95 9.70 7.72 24.57
CA ASP A 95 9.14 7.13 25.77
C ASP A 95 7.62 7.33 25.85
N ASN A 96 6.95 6.53 26.66
CA ASN A 96 5.52 6.64 26.95
C ASN A 96 4.64 6.72 25.70
N VAL A 97 4.98 5.98 24.67
CA VAL A 97 4.18 5.92 23.42
C VAL A 97 2.82 5.33 23.73
N LYS A 98 1.77 6.11 23.50
CA LYS A 98 0.37 5.67 23.61
C LYS A 98 -0.32 5.91 22.27
N VAL A 99 -1.03 4.90 21.80
CA VAL A 99 -1.86 4.99 20.58
C VAL A 99 -3.31 4.83 21.00
N ALA A 100 -4.07 5.90 20.84
CA ALA A 100 -5.51 5.91 21.13
C ALA A 100 -6.28 5.72 19.83
N TYR A 101 -6.90 4.57 19.71
CA TYR A 101 -7.74 4.21 18.57
C TYR A 101 -9.17 4.68 18.79
N PRO A 102 -9.90 5.16 17.74
CA PRO A 102 -11.30 5.50 17.85
C PRO A 102 -12.15 4.22 18.08
N ALA A 103 -13.34 4.40 18.61
CA ALA A 103 -14.30 3.30 18.68
C ALA A 103 -14.65 2.83 17.26
N GLY A 104 -14.55 1.52 17.02
CA GLY A 104 -15.02 0.92 15.77
C GLY A 104 -16.56 0.74 15.79
N LYS A 105 -17.14 0.72 14.59
CA LYS A 105 -18.54 0.32 14.39
C LYS A 105 -18.67 -1.19 14.59
N GLU A 106 -19.61 -1.62 15.42
CA GLU A 106 -19.88 -3.04 15.64
C GLU A 106 -20.58 -3.64 14.43
N VAL A 107 -20.06 -4.77 13.95
CA VAL A 107 -20.68 -5.64 12.95
C VAL A 107 -21.05 -6.95 13.65
N LYS A 108 -22.27 -7.43 13.41
CA LYS A 108 -22.74 -8.73 13.90
C LYS A 108 -22.96 -9.65 12.71
N ASP A 109 -22.07 -10.60 12.55
CA ASP A 109 -22.15 -11.62 11.52
C ASP A 109 -22.64 -12.93 12.12
N ALA A 110 -23.56 -13.61 11.46
CA ALA A 110 -24.15 -14.84 11.97
C ALA A 110 -23.15 -16.01 12.06
N THR A 111 -22.08 -15.97 11.26
CA THR A 111 -21.07 -17.02 11.19
C THR A 111 -19.80 -16.65 11.93
N LEU A 112 -19.38 -15.37 11.79
CA LEU A 112 -18.10 -14.87 12.30
C LEU A 112 -18.25 -14.23 13.67
N GLY A 113 -19.47 -14.05 14.19
CA GLY A 113 -19.72 -13.39 15.47
C GLY A 113 -19.65 -11.86 15.40
N ALA A 114 -19.45 -11.20 16.54
CA ALA A 114 -19.37 -9.76 16.63
C ALA A 114 -17.93 -9.27 16.54
N TYR A 115 -17.68 -8.28 15.71
CA TYR A 115 -16.37 -7.63 15.55
C TYR A 115 -16.56 -6.15 15.24
N LYS A 116 -15.47 -5.37 15.28
CA LYS A 116 -15.51 -3.91 15.06
C LYS A 116 -14.68 -3.51 13.85
N VAL A 117 -15.18 -2.52 13.10
CA VAL A 117 -14.55 -2.03 11.87
C VAL A 117 -14.48 -0.50 11.85
N TYR A 118 -13.59 0.02 11.01
CA TYR A 118 -13.57 1.43 10.59
C TYR A 118 -14.06 1.52 9.15
N GLU A 119 -14.98 2.44 8.91
CA GLU A 119 -15.51 2.80 7.60
C GLU A 119 -15.24 4.28 7.34
N ASP A 120 -15.18 4.71 6.09
CA ASP A 120 -14.99 6.08 5.62
C ASP A 120 -13.73 6.75 6.20
N LYS A 121 -13.71 7.00 7.50
CA LYS A 121 -12.61 7.73 8.15
C LYS A 121 -12.38 7.23 9.58
N ALA A 122 -11.10 7.00 9.91
CA ALA A 122 -10.66 6.73 11.29
C ALA A 122 -9.57 7.73 11.69
N THR A 123 -9.73 8.37 12.87
CA THR A 123 -8.73 9.29 13.43
C THR A 123 -8.09 8.65 14.65
N ILE A 124 -6.79 8.41 14.59
CA ILE A 124 -5.99 7.78 15.65
C ILE A 124 -5.09 8.85 16.25
N THR A 125 -5.09 8.98 17.57
CA THR A 125 -4.24 9.92 18.28
C THR A 125 -3.07 9.18 18.89
N ILE A 126 -1.87 9.69 18.64
CA ILE A 126 -0.63 9.15 19.18
C ILE A 126 -0.02 10.19 20.09
N THR A 127 0.36 9.79 21.31
CA THR A 127 1.12 10.63 22.23
C THR A 127 2.42 9.95 22.57
N ALA A 128 3.50 10.70 22.65
CA ALA A 128 4.80 10.18 23.03
C ALA A 128 5.62 11.28 23.75
N ASN A 129 6.57 10.86 24.57
CA ASN A 129 7.54 11.76 25.16
C ASN A 129 8.88 11.63 24.41
N ARG A 130 9.48 12.76 24.10
CA ARG A 130 10.74 12.89 23.37
C ARG A 130 11.82 13.49 24.26
N ALA A 131 13.06 13.26 23.90
CA ALA A 131 14.16 13.99 24.52
C ALA A 131 13.96 15.51 24.32
N LYS A 132 14.29 16.30 25.32
CA LYS A 132 14.15 17.77 25.26
C LYS A 132 14.91 18.34 24.06
N GLY A 133 14.21 19.12 23.25
CA GLY A 133 14.76 19.74 22.04
C GLY A 133 14.86 18.82 20.82
N ASP A 134 14.37 17.58 20.91
CA ASP A 134 14.28 16.71 19.73
C ASP A 134 12.93 16.96 19.01
N ASP A 135 12.98 17.65 17.89
CA ASP A 135 11.87 17.94 16.98
C ASP A 135 11.98 17.16 15.64
N SER A 136 12.86 16.16 15.58
CA SER A 136 13.04 15.34 14.39
C SER A 136 11.71 14.66 14.00
N PRO A 137 11.44 14.43 12.70
CA PRO A 137 10.22 13.78 12.26
C PRO A 137 10.03 12.39 12.87
N LEU A 138 8.76 12.01 13.13
CA LEU A 138 8.38 10.67 13.56
C LEU A 138 8.06 9.79 12.34
N GLU A 139 8.53 8.56 12.36
CA GLU A 139 8.18 7.54 11.37
C GLU A 139 7.01 6.72 11.88
N LEU A 140 5.94 6.70 11.12
CA LEU A 140 4.74 5.91 11.40
C LEU A 140 4.65 4.76 10.42
N THR A 141 4.33 3.57 10.93
CA THR A 141 3.98 2.41 10.11
C THR A 141 2.60 1.93 10.54
N VAL A 142 1.66 1.97 9.59
CA VAL A 142 0.27 1.56 9.82
C VAL A 142 0.01 0.25 9.09
N LYS A 143 -0.18 -0.83 9.85
CA LYS A 143 -0.62 -2.12 9.30
C LYS A 143 -2.13 -2.11 9.16
N VAL A 144 -2.63 -2.39 7.97
CA VAL A 144 -4.06 -2.43 7.65
C VAL A 144 -4.41 -3.64 6.80
N GLN A 145 -5.61 -4.16 6.96
CA GLN A 145 -6.25 -5.07 6.01
C GLN A 145 -7.63 -4.55 5.67
N ALA A 146 -7.87 -4.27 4.39
CA ALA A 146 -9.13 -3.79 3.89
C ALA A 146 -9.97 -4.95 3.34
N CYS A 147 -11.23 -5.01 3.77
CA CYS A 147 -12.21 -5.98 3.30
C CYS A 147 -13.50 -5.27 2.85
N ASN A 148 -14.26 -5.95 2.01
CA ASN A 148 -15.64 -5.60 1.68
C ASN A 148 -16.51 -6.86 1.83
N GLU A 149 -17.78 -6.80 1.46
CA GLU A 149 -18.72 -7.93 1.57
C GLU A 149 -18.32 -9.19 0.76
N LYS A 150 -17.40 -9.06 -0.19
CA LYS A 150 -17.05 -10.13 -1.13
C LYS A 150 -15.62 -10.64 -0.96
N THR A 151 -14.71 -9.80 -0.54
CA THR A 151 -13.28 -10.13 -0.53
C THR A 151 -12.49 -9.27 0.44
N CYS A 152 -11.34 -9.80 0.87
CA CYS A 152 -10.31 -9.05 1.57
C CYS A 152 -9.08 -8.89 0.66
N LEU A 153 -8.50 -7.70 0.65
CA LEU A 153 -7.25 -7.41 -0.02
C LEU A 153 -6.07 -7.94 0.80
N LEU A 154 -4.92 -8.09 0.16
CA LEU A 154 -3.71 -8.41 0.90
C LEU A 154 -3.40 -7.31 1.92
N PRO A 155 -2.92 -7.66 3.12
CA PRO A 155 -2.48 -6.69 4.11
C PRO A 155 -1.40 -5.76 3.55
N SER A 156 -1.39 -4.51 4.02
CA SER A 156 -0.38 -3.51 3.68
C SER A 156 0.19 -2.85 4.92
N GLU A 157 1.43 -2.41 4.81
CA GLU A 157 2.06 -1.49 5.74
C GLU A 157 2.21 -0.13 5.05
N VAL A 158 1.39 0.83 5.46
CA VAL A 158 1.48 2.21 5.00
C VAL A 158 2.50 2.95 5.86
N LYS A 159 3.58 3.44 5.24
CA LYS A 159 4.63 4.18 5.92
C LYS A 159 4.47 5.67 5.62
N LEU A 160 4.56 6.50 6.66
CA LEU A 160 4.49 7.94 6.54
C LEU A 160 5.37 8.62 7.59
N THR A 161 5.71 9.86 7.32
CA THR A 161 6.52 10.70 8.20
C THR A 161 5.65 11.83 8.72
N ALA A 162 5.65 12.06 10.03
CA ALA A 162 4.97 13.17 10.68
C ALA A 162 6.04 14.16 11.19
N ALA A 163 6.13 15.31 10.55
CA ALA A 163 6.96 16.42 10.99
C ALA A 163 6.12 17.41 11.82
N PRO A 164 6.71 18.02 12.89
CA PRO A 164 6.06 19.08 13.66
C PRO A 164 5.88 20.36 12.85
#